data_c365e2d9adf536ee7f35b4ba2e8cc793
#
_entry.id   c365e2d9adf536ee7f35b4ba2e8cc793
#
_cell.length_a   1.000
_cell.length_b   1.000
_cell.length_c   1.000
_cell.angle_alpha   90.00
_cell.angle_beta   90.00
_cell.angle_gamma   90.00
#
_symmetry.space_group_name_H-M   'P 1'
#
loop_
_entity.id
_entity.type
_entity.pdbx_description
1 polymer ?
#
loop_
_entity_poly.entity_id
_entity_poly.type
_entity_poly.pdbx_seq_one_letter_code
_entity_poly.pdbx_strand_id
1 'polypeptide(L)'
;MQEFRANFPVVQYRNLDPYLVKVSQGNHRALLPEPLLCWVMTRGSMGRAKVLPATKTHLEQILKCGSRALVNHVVRTGDVEMLEGKILNLNFPSTVHAIGAEGKTVTYGYSSGTYAKLFPRLGKVGLVPRQEDIDALGSGIGLKDWKRRFDLVYEQARGEKVTATMGVTPVILSFARHMKKTYGKVPRDLWKMRALFCTSVRKIQFKYAPTLRKYYGDVPVVEMYSATEGVFAQQLDDLPYVSPNYDTYLFEVETGHGMKMLHEMKRGEWGNLIVSTCVLPRYDIGDLIEAAGNNYFRVIGRRKPLVLLEHRLYRLLFGWVT
;
A
#
# COMPACT_ATOMS: atom_id res chain seq x y z
N MET A 1 -18.45 -11.66 -17.73
CA MET A 1 -18.51 -11.57 -16.24
C MET A 1 -19.26 -12.73 -15.58
N GLN A 2 -20.40 -13.18 -16.11
CA GLN A 2 -21.15 -14.33 -15.52
C GLN A 2 -20.31 -15.59 -15.47
N GLU A 3 -19.69 -15.98 -16.56
CA GLU A 3 -18.79 -17.13 -16.64
C GLU A 3 -17.58 -17.02 -15.68
N PHE A 4 -16.96 -15.84 -15.60
CA PHE A 4 -15.88 -15.57 -14.66
C PHE A 4 -16.33 -15.78 -13.20
N ARG A 5 -17.51 -15.26 -12.85
CA ARG A 5 -18.09 -15.44 -11.49
C ARG A 5 -18.46 -16.87 -11.19
N ALA A 6 -18.90 -17.64 -12.19
CA ALA A 6 -19.23 -19.04 -12.04
C ALA A 6 -17.99 -19.91 -11.79
N ASN A 7 -16.89 -19.61 -12.50
CA ASN A 7 -15.65 -20.38 -12.40
C ASN A 7 -14.77 -19.97 -11.21
N PHE A 8 -14.85 -18.71 -10.76
CA PHE A 8 -14.06 -18.18 -9.66
C PHE A 8 -14.97 -17.68 -8.53
N PRO A 9 -15.23 -18.47 -7.47
CA PRO A 9 -15.95 -18.00 -6.30
C PRO A 9 -15.15 -16.91 -5.59
N VAL A 10 -15.84 -16.06 -4.78
CA VAL A 10 -15.15 -15.12 -3.89
C VAL A 10 -14.37 -15.90 -2.84
N VAL A 11 -13.08 -15.59 -2.71
CA VAL A 11 -12.16 -16.27 -1.79
C VAL A 11 -11.58 -15.32 -0.77
N GLN A 12 -11.32 -15.83 0.44
CA GLN A 12 -10.56 -15.17 1.50
C GLN A 12 -9.22 -15.88 1.69
N TYR A 13 -8.30 -15.24 2.40
CA TYR A 13 -6.98 -15.82 2.66
C TYR A 13 -7.02 -17.27 3.16
N ARG A 14 -7.93 -17.57 4.10
CA ARG A 14 -8.10 -18.93 4.65
C ARG A 14 -8.44 -20.01 3.59
N ASN A 15 -9.06 -19.58 2.50
CA ASN A 15 -9.39 -20.51 1.40
C ASN A 15 -8.16 -20.82 0.54
N LEU A 16 -7.10 -20.01 0.65
CA LEU A 16 -5.86 -20.16 -0.10
C LEU A 16 -4.88 -21.13 0.59
N ASP A 17 -5.00 -21.36 1.90
CA ASP A 17 -4.04 -22.15 2.67
C ASP A 17 -3.66 -23.50 2.01
N PRO A 18 -4.60 -24.35 1.52
CA PRO A 18 -4.24 -25.61 0.89
C PRO A 18 -3.41 -25.45 -0.39
N TYR A 19 -3.64 -24.35 -1.12
CA TYR A 19 -2.93 -24.05 -2.36
C TYR A 19 -1.56 -23.44 -2.07
N LEU A 20 -1.46 -22.59 -1.04
CA LEU A 20 -0.20 -21.99 -0.59
C LEU A 20 0.79 -23.07 -0.13
N VAL A 21 0.31 -24.11 0.57
CA VAL A 21 1.13 -25.26 0.93
C VAL A 21 1.67 -25.98 -0.32
N LYS A 22 0.84 -26.22 -1.34
CA LYS A 22 1.30 -26.83 -2.58
C LYS A 22 2.33 -25.98 -3.32
N VAL A 23 2.12 -24.65 -3.34
CA VAL A 23 3.10 -23.69 -3.92
C VAL A 23 4.43 -23.75 -3.17
N SER A 24 4.42 -23.82 -1.83
CA SER A 24 5.65 -23.93 -1.04
C SER A 24 6.40 -25.26 -1.25
N GLN A 25 5.69 -26.29 -1.69
CA GLN A 25 6.25 -27.61 -2.06
C GLN A 25 6.72 -27.68 -3.53
N GLY A 26 6.72 -26.55 -4.26
CA GLY A 26 7.16 -26.46 -5.67
C GLY A 26 6.06 -26.57 -6.71
N ASN A 27 4.83 -26.92 -6.33
CA ASN A 27 3.72 -26.95 -7.27
C ASN A 27 3.08 -25.54 -7.41
N HIS A 28 3.76 -24.64 -8.10
CA HIS A 28 3.25 -23.27 -8.30
C HIS A 28 1.91 -23.26 -9.06
N ARG A 29 1.71 -24.18 -10.01
CA ARG A 29 0.48 -24.27 -10.83
C ARG A 29 -0.79 -24.57 -10.01
N ALA A 30 -0.65 -24.95 -8.74
CA ALA A 30 -1.80 -25.12 -7.85
C ALA A 30 -2.55 -23.78 -7.59
N LEU A 31 -1.87 -22.63 -7.73
CA LEU A 31 -2.45 -21.32 -7.50
C LEU A 31 -1.99 -20.27 -8.53
N LEU A 32 -0.77 -20.35 -9.03
CA LEU A 32 -0.14 -19.29 -9.81
C LEU A 32 -0.13 -19.61 -11.30
N PRO A 33 -0.39 -18.61 -12.16
CA PRO A 33 -0.35 -18.80 -13.63
C PRO A 33 1.08 -18.91 -14.17
N GLU A 34 2.08 -18.50 -13.40
CA GLU A 34 3.51 -18.47 -13.74
C GLU A 34 4.38 -18.84 -12.53
N PRO A 35 5.69 -19.10 -12.69
CA PRO A 35 6.56 -19.47 -11.59
C PRO A 35 6.59 -18.46 -10.46
N LEU A 36 6.70 -18.96 -9.22
CA LEU A 36 6.89 -18.16 -8.03
C LEU A 36 8.21 -17.38 -8.13
N LEU A 37 8.16 -16.07 -7.91
CA LEU A 37 9.36 -15.23 -7.83
C LEU A 37 9.82 -15.04 -6.38
N CYS A 38 8.91 -14.68 -5.49
CA CYS A 38 9.19 -14.52 -4.07
C CYS A 38 7.92 -14.70 -3.21
N TRP A 39 8.14 -14.81 -1.90
CA TRP A 39 7.08 -14.70 -0.90
C TRP A 39 7.11 -13.31 -0.27
N VAL A 40 5.94 -12.78 0.06
CA VAL A 40 5.78 -11.50 0.75
C VAL A 40 4.80 -11.64 1.91
N MET A 41 5.01 -10.87 2.97
CA MET A 41 4.13 -10.92 4.12
C MET A 41 3.44 -9.58 4.42
N THR A 42 2.25 -9.67 4.99
CA THR A 42 1.52 -8.53 5.53
C THR A 42 1.98 -8.21 6.95
N ARG A 43 1.63 -7.02 7.45
CA ARG A 43 1.91 -6.64 8.85
C ARG A 43 1.04 -7.33 9.89
N GLY A 44 0.00 -8.06 9.47
CA GLY A 44 -0.91 -8.74 10.39
C GLY A 44 -1.83 -7.81 11.19
N SER A 45 -2.22 -6.67 10.63
CA SER A 45 -3.10 -5.68 11.30
C SER A 45 -4.46 -6.23 11.78
N MET A 46 -4.84 -7.42 11.32
CA MET A 46 -6.07 -8.14 11.64
C MET A 46 -5.83 -9.44 12.41
N GLY A 47 -4.63 -9.65 12.95
CA GLY A 47 -4.23 -10.89 13.62
C GLY A 47 -2.94 -11.46 13.03
N ARG A 48 -2.93 -12.75 12.67
CA ARG A 48 -1.75 -13.42 12.09
C ARG A 48 -1.36 -12.79 10.75
N ALA A 49 -0.08 -12.54 10.54
CA ALA A 49 0.45 -12.08 9.26
C ALA A 49 0.13 -13.10 8.16
N LYS A 50 -0.35 -12.60 7.02
CA LYS A 50 -0.56 -13.42 5.83
C LYS A 50 0.75 -13.48 5.05
N VAL A 51 1.03 -14.62 4.45
CA VAL A 51 2.17 -14.83 3.53
C VAL A 51 1.61 -15.15 2.15
N LEU A 52 1.95 -14.35 1.17
CA LEU A 52 1.42 -14.44 -0.18
C LEU A 52 2.55 -14.67 -1.18
N PRO A 53 2.32 -15.51 -2.20
CA PRO A 53 3.27 -15.68 -3.28
C PRO A 53 3.17 -14.50 -4.25
N ALA A 54 4.29 -14.09 -4.81
CA ALA A 54 4.38 -13.09 -5.86
C ALA A 54 5.09 -13.65 -7.09
N THR A 55 4.54 -13.36 -8.25
CA THR A 55 5.10 -13.71 -9.55
C THR A 55 5.74 -12.49 -10.20
N LYS A 56 6.43 -12.67 -11.31
CA LYS A 56 7.03 -11.56 -12.07
C LYS A 56 5.97 -10.56 -12.52
N THR A 57 4.90 -11.04 -13.15
CA THR A 57 3.79 -10.18 -13.60
C THR A 57 3.12 -9.44 -12.45
N HIS A 58 2.93 -10.11 -11.30
CA HIS A 58 2.37 -9.46 -10.11
C HIS A 58 3.24 -8.29 -9.62
N LEU A 59 4.55 -8.46 -9.59
CA LEU A 59 5.48 -7.39 -9.20
C LEU A 59 5.52 -6.26 -10.22
N GLU A 60 5.48 -6.56 -11.52
CA GLU A 60 5.40 -5.56 -12.58
C GLU A 60 4.12 -4.71 -12.47
N GLN A 61 2.97 -5.33 -12.14
CA GLN A 61 1.71 -4.62 -11.88
C GLN A 61 1.83 -3.67 -10.67
N ILE A 62 2.43 -4.14 -9.57
CA ILE A 62 2.65 -3.32 -8.38
C ILE A 62 3.57 -2.14 -8.68
N LEU A 63 4.67 -2.37 -9.40
CA LEU A 63 5.60 -1.33 -9.79
C LEU A 63 4.95 -0.30 -10.72
N LYS A 64 4.23 -0.77 -11.75
CA LYS A 64 3.48 0.08 -12.69
C LYS A 64 2.49 0.99 -11.95
N CYS A 65 1.66 0.42 -11.07
CA CYS A 65 0.65 1.18 -10.35
C CYS A 65 1.25 2.07 -9.24
N GLY A 66 2.33 1.63 -8.60
CA GLY A 66 3.05 2.43 -7.60
C GLY A 66 3.75 3.63 -8.22
N SER A 67 4.44 3.44 -9.35
CA SER A 67 5.11 4.54 -10.08
C SER A 67 4.10 5.52 -10.69
N ARG A 68 2.93 5.03 -11.09
CA ARG A 68 1.85 5.87 -11.62
C ARG A 68 1.47 7.02 -10.68
N ALA A 69 1.46 6.79 -9.37
CA ALA A 69 1.15 7.85 -8.41
C ALA A 69 2.16 9.01 -8.49
N LEU A 70 3.46 8.71 -8.65
CA LEU A 70 4.50 9.71 -8.83
C LEU A 70 4.34 10.43 -10.18
N VAL A 71 4.20 9.65 -11.25
CA VAL A 71 4.09 10.19 -12.62
C VAL A 71 2.85 11.09 -12.75
N ASN A 72 1.68 10.64 -12.26
CA ASN A 72 0.46 11.45 -12.27
C ASN A 72 0.64 12.75 -11.51
N HIS A 73 1.33 12.71 -10.36
CA HIS A 73 1.61 13.92 -9.60
C HIS A 73 2.47 14.89 -10.41
N VAL A 74 3.57 14.43 -11.00
CA VAL A 74 4.45 15.26 -11.85
C VAL A 74 3.73 15.83 -13.04
N VAL A 75 2.97 15.00 -13.77
CA VAL A 75 2.20 15.45 -14.94
C VAL A 75 1.17 16.53 -14.56
N ARG A 76 0.47 16.34 -13.44
CA ARG A 76 -0.56 17.28 -12.99
C ARG A 76 0.03 18.61 -12.51
N THR A 77 1.16 18.57 -11.81
CA THR A 77 1.74 19.77 -11.17
C THR A 77 2.81 20.44 -12.01
N GLY A 78 3.34 19.77 -13.04
CA GLY A 78 4.52 20.21 -13.79
C GLY A 78 5.83 20.15 -12.97
N ASP A 79 5.81 19.60 -11.75
CA ASP A 79 6.97 19.56 -10.86
C ASP A 79 7.92 18.40 -11.17
N VAL A 80 8.71 18.58 -12.22
CA VAL A 80 9.72 17.60 -12.65
C VAL A 80 10.89 17.48 -11.67
N GLU A 81 11.13 18.47 -10.81
CA GLU A 81 12.21 18.42 -9.80
C GLU A 81 12.01 17.26 -8.80
N MET A 82 10.77 16.79 -8.65
CA MET A 82 10.50 15.59 -7.84
C MET A 82 11.28 14.37 -8.32
N LEU A 83 11.53 14.25 -9.63
CA LEU A 83 12.25 13.13 -10.25
C LEU A 83 13.77 13.29 -10.25
N GLU A 84 14.29 14.40 -9.72
CA GLU A 84 15.73 14.66 -9.64
C GLU A 84 16.34 14.32 -8.27
N GLY A 85 15.52 14.02 -7.29
CA GLY A 85 15.94 13.70 -5.94
C GLY A 85 15.77 12.23 -5.57
N LYS A 86 15.98 11.93 -4.30
CA LYS A 86 15.77 10.61 -3.71
C LYS A 86 14.44 10.53 -2.96
N ILE A 87 13.95 9.32 -2.79
CA ILE A 87 12.78 9.01 -1.96
C ILE A 87 13.27 8.47 -0.62
N LEU A 88 12.78 9.01 0.50
CA LEU A 88 13.05 8.46 1.83
C LEU A 88 12.51 7.04 1.93
N ASN A 89 13.39 6.10 2.24
CA ASN A 89 13.05 4.71 2.46
C ASN A 89 12.65 4.46 3.93
N LEU A 90 11.36 4.50 4.19
CA LEU A 90 10.75 4.20 5.49
C LEU A 90 10.05 2.84 5.47
N ASN A 91 10.56 1.90 4.68
CA ASN A 91 9.98 0.58 4.50
C ASN A 91 10.31 -0.37 5.65
N PHE A 92 9.55 -1.44 5.71
CA PHE A 92 9.74 -2.56 6.63
C PHE A 92 10.88 -3.48 6.14
N PRO A 93 11.43 -4.34 7.01
CA PRO A 93 12.44 -5.32 6.59
C PRO A 93 11.93 -6.26 5.49
N SER A 94 12.79 -6.54 4.52
CA SER A 94 12.52 -7.50 3.44
C SER A 94 12.90 -8.94 3.80
N THR A 95 13.64 -9.14 4.88
CA THR A 95 14.11 -10.44 5.36
C THR A 95 13.69 -10.61 6.81
N VAL A 96 12.66 -11.44 7.06
CA VAL A 96 12.06 -11.64 8.40
C VAL A 96 12.01 -13.11 8.76
N HIS A 97 11.54 -13.95 7.85
CA HIS A 97 11.38 -15.38 8.04
C HIS A 97 11.97 -16.15 6.87
N ALA A 98 12.03 -17.46 7.03
CA ALA A 98 12.41 -18.38 5.98
C ALA A 98 11.35 -19.47 5.81
N ILE A 99 11.16 -19.92 4.59
CA ILE A 99 10.31 -21.05 4.21
C ILE A 99 11.14 -22.06 3.43
N GLY A 100 10.97 -23.34 3.73
CA GLY A 100 11.53 -24.41 2.89
C GLY A 100 10.71 -24.53 1.62
N ALA A 101 11.37 -24.41 0.47
CA ALA A 101 10.75 -24.60 -0.84
C ALA A 101 11.73 -25.37 -1.74
N GLU A 102 11.28 -26.47 -2.33
CA GLU A 102 12.07 -27.31 -3.25
C GLU A 102 13.48 -27.69 -2.71
N GLY A 103 13.57 -28.03 -1.42
CA GLY A 103 14.85 -28.38 -0.79
C GLY A 103 15.79 -27.19 -0.54
N LYS A 104 15.34 -25.97 -0.80
CA LYS A 104 16.05 -24.70 -0.51
C LYS A 104 15.35 -23.89 0.55
N THR A 105 16.10 -23.12 1.30
CA THR A 105 15.56 -22.14 2.23
C THR A 105 15.41 -20.79 1.51
N VAL A 106 14.19 -20.30 1.39
CA VAL A 106 13.88 -18.99 0.79
C VAL A 106 13.49 -18.02 1.89
N THR A 107 14.19 -16.91 1.99
CA THR A 107 13.85 -15.85 2.95
C THR A 107 12.77 -14.94 2.39
N TYR A 108 11.90 -14.43 3.27
CA TYR A 108 10.85 -13.48 2.92
C TYR A 108 10.61 -12.47 4.03
N GLY A 109 10.00 -11.35 3.67
CA GLY A 109 9.68 -10.31 4.63
C GLY A 109 8.48 -9.47 4.21
N TYR A 110 8.40 -8.28 4.77
CA TYR A 110 7.28 -7.38 4.49
C TYR A 110 7.28 -6.93 3.03
N SER A 111 6.09 -6.88 2.43
CA SER A 111 5.90 -6.54 1.01
C SER A 111 6.60 -5.23 0.61
N SER A 112 6.47 -4.17 1.43
CA SER A 112 7.07 -2.88 1.10
C SER A 112 8.61 -2.94 1.02
N GLY A 113 9.26 -3.63 1.94
CA GLY A 113 10.72 -3.83 1.90
C GLY A 113 11.15 -4.74 0.76
N THR A 114 10.40 -5.82 0.53
CA THR A 114 10.69 -6.76 -0.58
C THR A 114 10.61 -6.04 -1.92
N TYR A 115 9.57 -5.22 -2.14
CA TYR A 115 9.45 -4.46 -3.39
C TYR A 115 10.52 -3.38 -3.52
N ALA A 116 10.87 -2.69 -2.43
CA ALA A 116 11.97 -1.72 -2.42
C ALA A 116 13.32 -2.35 -2.75
N LYS A 117 13.56 -3.59 -2.30
CA LYS A 117 14.78 -4.35 -2.60
C LYS A 117 14.85 -4.80 -4.06
N LEU A 118 13.72 -5.28 -4.60
CA LEU A 118 13.63 -5.74 -5.98
C LEU A 118 13.65 -4.58 -6.99
N PHE A 119 13.11 -3.42 -6.60
CA PHE A 119 13.03 -2.23 -7.44
C PHE A 119 13.59 -1.01 -6.70
N PRO A 120 14.94 -0.94 -6.52
CA PRO A 120 15.58 0.12 -5.73
C PRO A 120 15.57 1.49 -6.42
N ARG A 121 15.16 1.55 -7.67
CA ARG A 121 15.13 2.78 -8.48
C ARG A 121 13.90 2.82 -9.40
N LEU A 122 13.39 4.02 -9.60
CA LEU A 122 12.45 4.37 -10.66
C LEU A 122 13.14 5.36 -11.60
N GLY A 123 13.72 4.87 -12.69
CA GLY A 123 14.59 5.68 -13.52
C GLY A 123 15.82 6.19 -12.73
N LYS A 124 15.96 7.53 -12.63
CA LYS A 124 17.03 8.18 -11.85
C LYS A 124 16.69 8.29 -10.36
N VAL A 125 15.42 8.15 -9.98
CA VAL A 125 14.95 8.30 -8.59
C VAL A 125 15.32 7.05 -7.80
N GLY A 126 16.17 7.20 -6.80
CA GLY A 126 16.61 6.12 -5.93
C GLY A 126 16.05 6.24 -4.51
N LEU A 127 16.20 5.17 -3.73
CA LEU A 127 15.84 5.14 -2.32
C LEU A 127 17.03 5.55 -1.43
N VAL A 128 16.76 6.25 -0.34
CA VAL A 128 17.76 6.55 0.71
C VAL A 128 17.14 6.31 2.09
N PRO A 129 17.75 5.48 2.95
CA PRO A 129 18.83 4.52 2.69
C PRO A 129 18.43 3.45 1.66
N ARG A 130 19.39 2.63 1.22
CA ARG A 130 19.07 1.42 0.43
C ARG A 130 18.35 0.42 1.31
N GLN A 131 17.57 -0.47 0.70
CA GLN A 131 16.81 -1.47 1.46
C GLN A 131 17.73 -2.47 2.21
N GLU A 132 18.88 -2.77 1.64
CA GLU A 132 19.89 -3.63 2.25
C GLU A 132 20.40 -3.06 3.58
N ASP A 133 20.59 -1.75 3.66
CA ASP A 133 21.03 -1.06 4.88
C ASP A 133 19.97 -1.14 5.98
N ILE A 134 18.68 -1.08 5.59
CA ILE A 134 17.55 -1.28 6.51
C ILE A 134 17.51 -2.73 7.00
N ASP A 135 17.68 -3.69 6.10
CA ASP A 135 17.67 -5.12 6.41
C ASP A 135 18.83 -5.52 7.34
N ALA A 136 19.99 -4.87 7.21
CA ALA A 136 21.15 -5.09 8.09
C ALA A 136 20.88 -4.74 9.56
N LEU A 137 19.87 -3.91 9.85
CA LEU A 137 19.45 -3.61 11.23
C LEU A 137 18.62 -4.73 11.87
N GLY A 138 18.25 -5.75 11.09
CA GLY A 138 17.47 -6.90 11.55
C GLY A 138 15.97 -6.80 11.28
N SER A 139 15.27 -7.88 11.58
CA SER A 139 13.86 -8.11 11.20
C SER A 139 12.81 -7.51 12.15
N GLY A 140 13.20 -7.04 13.33
CA GLY A 140 12.30 -6.53 14.37
C GLY A 140 11.49 -5.31 13.89
N ILE A 141 10.28 -5.12 14.39
CA ILE A 141 9.40 -3.97 14.10
C ILE A 141 8.88 -3.29 15.36
N GLY A 142 9.50 -3.54 16.51
CA GLY A 142 9.20 -2.87 17.77
C GLY A 142 9.73 -1.43 17.81
N LEU A 143 9.39 -0.71 18.87
CA LEU A 143 9.80 0.69 19.04
C LEU A 143 11.31 0.91 18.96
N LYS A 144 12.11 0.00 19.54
CA LYS A 144 13.59 0.08 19.51
C LYS A 144 14.11 -0.10 18.09
N ASP A 145 13.54 -1.05 17.34
CA ASP A 145 13.93 -1.33 15.96
C ASP A 145 13.61 -0.15 15.05
N TRP A 146 12.43 0.47 15.20
CA TRP A 146 12.05 1.66 14.45
C TRP A 146 12.93 2.87 14.78
N LYS A 147 13.33 3.08 16.04
CA LYS A 147 14.25 4.16 16.38
C LYS A 147 15.58 4.00 15.64
N ARG A 148 16.18 2.79 15.68
CA ARG A 148 17.44 2.51 14.96
C ARG A 148 17.31 2.75 13.45
N ARG A 149 16.18 2.37 12.83
CA ARG A 149 15.93 2.67 11.41
C ARG A 149 15.77 4.16 11.16
N PHE A 150 15.06 4.86 12.01
CA PHE A 150 14.90 6.31 11.87
C PHE A 150 16.24 7.04 12.00
N ASP A 151 17.11 6.60 12.91
CA ASP A 151 18.46 7.13 13.03
C ASP A 151 19.29 6.86 11.76
N LEU A 152 19.23 5.63 11.22
CA LEU A 152 19.88 5.29 9.94
C LEU A 152 19.36 6.17 8.80
N VAL A 153 18.03 6.33 8.67
CA VAL A 153 17.42 7.17 7.62
C VAL A 153 17.90 8.61 7.76
N TYR A 154 17.90 9.18 8.98
CA TYR A 154 18.38 10.52 9.22
C TYR A 154 19.84 10.67 8.81
N GLU A 155 20.74 9.81 9.28
CA GLU A 155 22.17 9.90 9.03
C GLU A 155 22.53 9.76 7.54
N GLN A 156 21.88 8.84 6.81
CA GLN A 156 22.17 8.65 5.39
C GLN A 156 21.48 9.68 4.48
N ALA A 157 20.33 10.22 4.89
CA ALA A 157 19.56 11.13 4.04
C ALA A 157 19.82 12.61 4.30
N ARG A 158 20.39 13.01 5.45
CA ARG A 158 20.51 14.43 5.85
C ARG A 158 21.29 15.31 4.88
N GLY A 159 22.24 14.74 4.14
CA GLY A 159 23.04 15.44 3.13
C GLY A 159 22.56 15.25 1.70
N GLU A 160 21.45 14.53 1.49
CA GLU A 160 20.95 14.18 0.16
C GLU A 160 19.81 15.10 -0.30
N LYS A 161 19.66 15.27 -1.61
CA LYS A 161 18.47 15.91 -2.20
C LYS A 161 17.29 14.95 -2.11
N VAL A 162 16.49 15.05 -1.04
CA VAL A 162 15.29 14.24 -0.87
C VAL A 162 14.08 15.04 -1.32
N THR A 163 13.30 14.46 -2.23
CA THR A 163 12.13 15.12 -2.85
C THR A 163 10.80 14.48 -2.49
N ALA A 164 10.79 13.23 -2.08
CA ALA A 164 9.55 12.52 -1.74
C ALA A 164 9.73 11.46 -0.66
N THR A 165 8.64 11.00 -0.10
CA THR A 165 8.53 9.72 0.60
C THR A 165 7.28 8.99 0.16
N MET A 166 7.34 7.65 0.14
CA MET A 166 6.20 6.79 -0.20
C MET A 166 6.09 5.68 0.83
N GLY A 167 4.93 5.54 1.47
CA GLY A 167 4.75 4.43 2.41
C GLY A 167 3.64 4.61 3.42
N VAL A 168 3.80 3.91 4.51
CA VAL A 168 2.82 3.81 5.60
C VAL A 168 2.73 5.13 6.36
N THR A 169 1.61 5.82 6.25
CA THR A 169 1.39 7.16 6.83
C THR A 169 1.80 7.29 8.30
N PRO A 170 1.43 6.38 9.23
CA PRO A 170 1.92 6.44 10.61
C PRO A 170 3.44 6.35 10.74
N VAL A 171 4.13 5.63 9.87
CA VAL A 171 5.60 5.52 9.91
C VAL A 171 6.23 6.84 9.45
N ILE A 172 5.72 7.44 8.37
CA ILE A 172 6.15 8.76 7.89
C ILE A 172 6.01 9.81 9.01
N LEU A 173 4.86 9.83 9.70
CA LEU A 173 4.64 10.75 10.81
C LEU A 173 5.55 10.46 12.02
N SER A 174 5.77 9.18 12.34
CA SER A 174 6.62 8.76 13.46
C SER A 174 8.09 9.11 13.22
N PHE A 175 8.57 9.00 12.00
CA PHE A 175 9.89 9.46 11.61
C PHE A 175 10.09 10.96 11.87
N ALA A 176 9.15 11.80 11.42
CA ALA A 176 9.23 13.24 11.65
C ALA A 176 9.20 13.62 13.15
N ARG A 177 8.40 12.90 13.94
CA ARG A 177 8.36 13.07 15.41
C ARG A 177 9.67 12.62 16.07
N HIS A 178 10.26 11.53 15.59
CA HIS A 178 11.54 11.04 16.06
C HIS A 178 12.65 12.05 15.77
N MET A 179 12.73 12.58 14.56
CA MET A 179 13.67 13.63 14.20
C MET A 179 13.57 14.85 15.14
N LYS A 180 12.33 15.33 15.38
CA LYS A 180 12.10 16.46 16.28
C LYS A 180 12.59 16.16 17.68
N LYS A 181 12.28 14.98 18.21
CA LYS A 181 12.63 14.58 19.57
C LYS A 181 14.12 14.34 19.75
N THR A 182 14.79 13.71 18.80
CA THR A 182 16.17 13.23 18.92
C THR A 182 17.19 14.28 18.46
N TYR A 183 16.88 14.98 17.37
CA TYR A 183 17.81 15.91 16.72
C TYR A 183 17.39 17.37 16.79
N GLY A 184 16.21 17.70 17.36
CA GLY A 184 15.67 19.05 17.41
C GLY A 184 15.25 19.61 16.04
N LYS A 185 15.29 18.79 14.98
CA LYS A 185 14.99 19.14 13.58
C LYS A 185 13.77 18.41 13.08
N VAL A 186 13.11 18.98 12.08
CA VAL A 186 12.01 18.32 11.35
C VAL A 186 12.36 18.19 9.87
N PRO A 187 11.69 17.29 9.11
CA PRO A 187 12.01 17.06 7.70
C PRO A 187 12.14 18.31 6.85
N ARG A 188 11.25 19.30 7.01
CA ARG A 188 11.30 20.58 6.27
C ARG A 188 12.56 21.43 6.54
N ASP A 189 13.26 21.18 7.64
CA ASP A 189 14.49 21.90 7.96
C ASP A 189 15.69 21.38 7.17
N LEU A 190 15.57 20.17 6.60
CA LEU A 190 16.63 19.51 5.83
C LEU A 190 16.29 19.39 4.35
N TRP A 191 15.01 19.15 4.02
CA TRP A 191 14.61 18.80 2.66
C TRP A 191 13.45 19.63 2.15
N LYS A 192 13.56 20.08 0.90
CA LYS A 192 12.45 20.66 0.15
C LYS A 192 11.63 19.54 -0.49
N MET A 193 10.83 18.87 0.34
CA MET A 193 9.95 17.80 -0.14
C MET A 193 8.95 18.33 -1.17
N ARG A 194 8.64 17.53 -2.18
CA ARG A 194 7.70 17.87 -3.27
C ARG A 194 6.36 17.17 -3.09
N ALA A 195 6.35 15.94 -2.57
CA ALA A 195 5.14 15.20 -2.26
C ALA A 195 5.37 14.13 -1.19
N LEU A 196 4.28 13.77 -0.48
CA LEU A 196 4.21 12.63 0.42
C LEU A 196 3.16 11.65 -0.10
N PHE A 197 3.59 10.47 -0.55
CA PHE A 197 2.70 9.40 -1.00
C PHE A 197 2.33 8.51 0.18
N CYS A 198 1.10 8.65 0.64
CA CYS A 198 0.62 8.13 1.91
C CYS A 198 -0.36 6.98 1.73
N THR A 199 -0.19 5.87 2.49
CA THR A 199 -1.05 4.69 2.41
C THR A 199 -1.34 4.06 3.78
N SER A 200 -2.11 2.99 3.80
CA SER A 200 -2.34 2.03 4.89
C SER A 200 -3.24 2.48 6.03
N VAL A 201 -3.80 3.66 5.99
CA VAL A 201 -4.76 4.16 6.98
C VAL A 201 -5.89 4.92 6.29
N ARG A 202 -7.05 4.97 6.94
CA ARG A 202 -8.20 5.73 6.45
C ARG A 202 -8.10 7.21 6.81
N LYS A 203 -8.83 8.06 6.08
CA LYS A 203 -8.97 9.50 6.35
C LYS A 203 -7.63 10.25 6.34
N ILE A 204 -6.73 9.91 5.39
CA ILE A 204 -5.39 10.49 5.30
C ILE A 204 -5.48 12.02 5.17
N GLN A 205 -6.31 12.53 4.26
CA GLN A 205 -6.45 13.95 3.99
C GLN A 205 -6.98 14.74 5.19
N PHE A 206 -7.89 14.17 5.98
CA PHE A 206 -8.51 14.86 7.12
C PHE A 206 -7.73 14.70 8.42
N LYS A 207 -7.19 13.51 8.68
CA LYS A 207 -6.57 13.18 9.97
C LYS A 207 -5.07 13.38 9.99
N TYR A 208 -4.38 13.03 8.90
CA TYR A 208 -2.91 12.98 8.89
C TYR A 208 -2.28 14.14 8.12
N ALA A 209 -2.84 14.55 6.99
CA ALA A 209 -2.26 15.60 6.15
C ALA A 209 -2.00 16.91 6.90
N PRO A 210 -2.91 17.44 7.74
CA PRO A 210 -2.62 18.68 8.49
C PRO A 210 -1.42 18.53 9.45
N THR A 211 -1.26 17.35 10.06
CA THR A 211 -0.13 17.09 10.96
C THR A 211 1.16 16.85 10.18
N LEU A 212 1.11 16.12 9.06
CA LEU A 212 2.27 15.92 8.20
C LEU A 212 2.82 17.24 7.68
N ARG A 213 1.96 18.15 7.22
CA ARG A 213 2.37 19.49 6.75
C ARG A 213 3.09 20.30 7.82
N LYS A 214 2.76 20.14 9.11
CA LYS A 214 3.50 20.80 10.22
C LYS A 214 4.97 20.35 10.31
N TYR A 215 5.30 19.13 9.86
CA TYR A 215 6.65 18.58 9.92
C TYR A 215 7.40 18.66 8.59
N TYR A 216 6.70 18.44 7.48
CA TYR A 216 7.30 18.34 6.14
C TYR A 216 7.22 19.64 5.34
N GLY A 217 6.50 20.65 5.83
CA GLY A 217 6.17 21.87 5.10
C GLY A 217 4.84 21.76 4.37
N ASP A 218 4.46 22.81 3.65
CA ASP A 218 3.23 22.83 2.86
C ASP A 218 3.43 22.03 1.56
N VAL A 219 3.41 20.71 1.70
CA VAL A 219 3.63 19.76 0.61
C VAL A 219 2.33 19.00 0.31
N PRO A 220 2.08 18.66 -0.95
CA PRO A 220 1.00 17.75 -1.32
C PRO A 220 1.10 16.41 -0.61
N VAL A 221 -0.03 15.96 -0.04
CA VAL A 221 -0.18 14.62 0.53
C VAL A 221 -1.07 13.84 -0.42
N VAL A 222 -0.50 12.89 -1.14
CA VAL A 222 -1.18 12.07 -2.15
C VAL A 222 -1.59 10.75 -1.51
N GLU A 223 -2.88 10.45 -1.49
CA GLU A 223 -3.39 9.20 -0.96
C GLU A 223 -3.23 8.06 -1.99
N MET A 224 -2.73 6.92 -1.52
CA MET A 224 -2.64 5.69 -2.28
C MET A 224 -3.41 4.58 -1.55
N TYR A 225 -4.22 3.83 -2.25
CA TYR A 225 -4.83 2.62 -1.74
C TYR A 225 -4.03 1.41 -2.20
N SER A 226 -3.26 0.87 -1.27
CA SER A 226 -2.40 -0.28 -1.52
C SER A 226 -2.44 -1.30 -0.38
N ALA A 227 -2.22 -2.54 -0.73
CA ALA A 227 -2.07 -3.68 0.17
C ALA A 227 -0.90 -4.55 -0.31
N THR A 228 -0.64 -5.64 0.39
CA THR A 228 0.35 -6.64 -0.05
C THR A 228 -0.06 -7.28 -1.38
N GLU A 229 -1.35 -7.36 -1.61
CA GLU A 229 -2.00 -7.95 -2.79
C GLU A 229 -1.92 -7.06 -4.05
N GLY A 230 -1.64 -5.75 -3.90
CA GLY A 230 -1.55 -4.84 -5.05
C GLY A 230 -1.57 -3.35 -4.68
N VAL A 231 -1.30 -2.49 -5.66
CA VAL A 231 -1.50 -1.04 -5.59
C VAL A 231 -2.74 -0.71 -6.41
N PHE A 232 -3.88 -0.61 -5.74
CA PHE A 232 -5.19 -0.66 -6.36
C PHE A 232 -5.68 0.68 -6.88
N ALA A 233 -5.36 1.77 -6.18
CA ALA A 233 -5.83 3.09 -6.53
C ALA A 233 -4.92 4.19 -6.00
N GLN A 234 -5.01 5.38 -6.58
CA GLN A 234 -4.34 6.59 -6.10
C GLN A 234 -5.22 7.82 -6.30
N GLN A 235 -4.95 8.83 -5.51
CA GLN A 235 -5.52 10.16 -5.69
C GLN A 235 -4.97 10.80 -6.96
N LEU A 236 -5.86 11.30 -7.83
CA LEU A 236 -5.50 11.91 -9.10
C LEU A 236 -5.51 13.43 -9.06
N ASP A 237 -6.23 14.02 -8.14
CA ASP A 237 -6.46 15.46 -8.00
C ASP A 237 -6.52 15.87 -6.53
N ASP A 238 -7.09 17.03 -6.21
CA ASP A 238 -7.19 17.56 -4.86
C ASP A 238 -8.41 17.03 -4.08
N LEU A 239 -9.25 16.20 -4.72
CA LEU A 239 -10.36 15.56 -4.03
C LEU A 239 -9.84 14.45 -3.07
N PRO A 240 -10.47 14.29 -1.90
CA PRO A 240 -10.03 13.31 -0.88
C PRO A 240 -10.52 11.89 -1.22
N TYR A 241 -10.39 11.50 -2.47
CA TYR A 241 -10.82 10.22 -3.04
C TYR A 241 -9.70 9.61 -3.87
N VAL A 242 -9.79 8.31 -4.10
CA VAL A 242 -8.85 7.58 -4.97
C VAL A 242 -9.57 7.05 -6.20
N SER A 243 -8.84 7.00 -7.32
CA SER A 243 -9.29 6.42 -8.57
C SER A 243 -8.63 5.06 -8.80
N PRO A 244 -9.41 4.02 -9.17
CA PRO A 244 -8.90 2.66 -9.31
C PRO A 244 -8.05 2.47 -10.57
N ASN A 245 -7.08 1.57 -10.48
CA ASN A 245 -6.24 1.14 -11.61
C ASN A 245 -6.96 0.05 -12.43
N TYR A 246 -8.02 0.41 -13.15
CA TYR A 246 -8.86 -0.51 -13.94
C TYR A 246 -8.12 -1.23 -15.06
N ASP A 247 -7.05 -0.65 -15.58
CA ASP A 247 -6.21 -1.24 -16.61
C ASP A 247 -5.31 -2.37 -16.11
N THR A 248 -5.31 -2.59 -14.79
CA THR A 248 -4.43 -3.56 -14.12
C THR A 248 -5.19 -4.55 -13.27
N TYR A 249 -6.29 -4.12 -12.63
CA TYR A 249 -7.07 -4.92 -11.69
C TYR A 249 -8.56 -4.89 -12.03
N LEU A 250 -9.25 -5.98 -11.69
CA LEU A 250 -10.71 -6.03 -11.74
C LEU A 250 -11.27 -5.78 -10.34
N PHE A 251 -12.28 -4.92 -10.26
CA PHE A 251 -12.90 -4.51 -9.01
C PHE A 251 -14.38 -4.83 -9.00
N GLU A 252 -14.80 -5.65 -8.04
CA GLU A 252 -16.18 -5.93 -7.71
C GLU A 252 -16.48 -5.44 -6.29
N VAL A 253 -17.74 -5.14 -6.01
CA VAL A 253 -18.20 -4.71 -4.69
C VAL A 253 -19.44 -5.51 -4.31
N GLU A 254 -19.34 -6.21 -3.19
CA GLU A 254 -20.47 -6.89 -2.58
C GLU A 254 -21.26 -5.87 -1.77
N THR A 255 -22.38 -5.43 -2.34
CA THR A 255 -23.30 -4.45 -1.73
C THR A 255 -24.46 -5.15 -1.02
N GLY A 256 -25.29 -4.41 -0.30
CA GLY A 256 -26.55 -4.94 0.26
C GLY A 256 -27.58 -5.43 -0.79
N HIS A 257 -27.36 -5.10 -2.06
CA HIS A 257 -28.23 -5.44 -3.19
C HIS A 257 -27.57 -6.42 -4.19
N GLY A 258 -26.47 -7.06 -3.78
CA GLY A 258 -25.74 -8.02 -4.60
C GLY A 258 -24.38 -7.51 -5.11
N MET A 259 -23.76 -8.29 -5.99
CA MET A 259 -22.44 -8.02 -6.53
C MET A 259 -22.52 -7.06 -7.72
N LYS A 260 -21.82 -5.93 -7.63
CA LYS A 260 -21.65 -4.93 -8.72
C LYS A 260 -20.19 -4.81 -9.11
N MET A 261 -19.94 -4.35 -10.32
CA MET A 261 -18.63 -3.80 -10.67
C MET A 261 -18.45 -2.44 -10.00
N LEU A 262 -17.24 -2.07 -9.62
CA LEU A 262 -16.98 -0.78 -8.95
C LEU A 262 -17.43 0.42 -9.81
N HIS A 263 -17.23 0.35 -11.14
CA HIS A 263 -17.65 1.41 -12.08
C HIS A 263 -19.18 1.51 -12.27
N GLU A 264 -19.94 0.48 -11.86
CA GLU A 264 -21.42 0.49 -11.90
C GLU A 264 -22.02 1.11 -10.64
N MET A 265 -21.20 1.38 -9.62
CA MET A 265 -21.69 1.93 -8.36
C MET A 265 -22.08 3.40 -8.50
N LYS A 266 -23.23 3.74 -7.96
CA LYS A 266 -23.67 5.13 -7.84
C LYS A 266 -23.00 5.80 -6.63
N ARG A 267 -22.91 7.13 -6.69
CA ARG A 267 -22.41 7.93 -5.55
C ARG A 267 -23.15 7.57 -4.25
N GLY A 268 -22.40 7.34 -3.18
CA GLY A 268 -22.91 6.95 -1.87
C GLY A 268 -23.24 5.46 -1.73
N GLU A 269 -23.20 4.65 -2.79
CA GLU A 269 -23.26 3.19 -2.63
C GLU A 269 -21.99 2.67 -1.99
N TRP A 270 -22.10 1.67 -1.15
CA TRP A 270 -20.97 1.11 -0.41
C TRP A 270 -21.08 -0.40 -0.29
N GLY A 271 -19.95 -1.04 -0.02
CA GLY A 271 -19.91 -2.48 0.16
C GLY A 271 -18.48 -3.00 0.40
N ASN A 272 -18.39 -4.32 0.42
CA ASN A 272 -17.14 -5.06 0.59
C ASN A 272 -16.38 -5.14 -0.74
N LEU A 273 -15.14 -4.71 -0.75
CA LEU A 273 -14.32 -4.70 -1.96
C LEU A 273 -13.75 -6.09 -2.24
N ILE A 274 -14.00 -6.57 -3.44
CA ILE A 274 -13.44 -7.80 -4.01
C ILE A 274 -12.50 -7.38 -5.14
N VAL A 275 -11.25 -7.82 -5.09
CA VAL A 275 -10.27 -7.50 -6.12
C VAL A 275 -9.81 -8.75 -6.85
N SER A 276 -9.56 -8.62 -8.16
CA SER A 276 -8.87 -9.67 -8.89
C SER A 276 -7.54 -9.12 -9.39
N THR A 277 -6.47 -9.84 -9.06
CA THR A 277 -5.11 -9.62 -9.55
C THR A 277 -4.71 -10.79 -10.45
N CYS A 278 -3.52 -10.75 -11.04
CA CYS A 278 -3.02 -11.87 -11.85
C CYS A 278 -2.76 -13.16 -11.04
N VAL A 279 -2.69 -13.07 -9.70
CA VAL A 279 -2.42 -14.22 -8.81
C VAL A 279 -3.57 -14.55 -7.86
N LEU A 280 -4.52 -13.65 -7.68
CA LEU A 280 -5.64 -13.77 -6.75
C LEU A 280 -6.96 -13.39 -7.44
N PRO A 281 -7.65 -14.32 -8.12
CA PRO A 281 -8.95 -14.03 -8.69
C PRO A 281 -10.00 -13.90 -7.58
N ARG A 282 -10.84 -12.86 -7.69
CA ARG A 282 -11.99 -12.55 -6.82
C ARG A 282 -11.69 -12.65 -5.31
N TYR A 283 -10.59 -12.01 -4.91
CA TYR A 283 -10.12 -12.02 -3.53
C TYR A 283 -10.84 -10.97 -2.67
N ASP A 284 -11.51 -11.41 -1.60
CA ASP A 284 -12.09 -10.56 -0.57
C ASP A 284 -10.95 -9.98 0.28
N ILE A 285 -10.57 -8.74 0.00
CA ILE A 285 -9.50 -8.06 0.71
C ILE A 285 -9.90 -7.64 2.15
N GLY A 286 -11.21 -7.64 2.43
CA GLY A 286 -11.79 -7.30 3.73
C GLY A 286 -11.92 -5.81 3.99
N ASP A 287 -11.87 -4.97 2.97
CA ASP A 287 -12.07 -3.53 3.07
C ASP A 287 -13.48 -3.14 2.61
N LEU A 288 -14.09 -2.22 3.35
CA LEU A 288 -15.32 -1.55 2.97
C LEU A 288 -14.96 -0.26 2.23
N ILE A 289 -15.63 -0.05 1.11
CA ILE A 289 -15.51 1.16 0.30
C ILE A 289 -16.86 1.83 0.08
N GLU A 290 -16.83 3.09 -0.26
CA GLU A 290 -17.97 3.88 -0.71
C GLU A 290 -17.62 4.61 -2.00
N ALA A 291 -18.48 4.48 -3.01
CA ALA A 291 -18.33 5.18 -4.28
C ALA A 291 -18.64 6.67 -4.12
N ALA A 292 -17.77 7.52 -4.66
CA ALA A 292 -17.94 8.98 -4.67
C ALA A 292 -18.49 9.51 -6.01
N GLY A 293 -18.76 8.62 -6.97
CA GLY A 293 -19.10 8.96 -8.37
C GLY A 293 -17.86 9.21 -9.23
N ASN A 294 -18.04 9.30 -10.55
CA ASN A 294 -16.96 9.59 -11.53
C ASN A 294 -15.72 8.68 -11.37
N ASN A 295 -15.93 7.40 -11.08
CA ASN A 295 -14.88 6.41 -10.80
C ASN A 295 -14.03 6.70 -9.55
N TYR A 296 -14.45 7.60 -8.67
CA TYR A 296 -13.81 7.80 -7.38
C TYR A 296 -14.44 6.94 -6.30
N PHE A 297 -13.61 6.51 -5.35
CA PHE A 297 -14.08 5.87 -4.13
C PHE A 297 -13.23 6.27 -2.93
N ARG A 298 -13.75 6.01 -1.74
CA ARG A 298 -12.98 6.11 -0.49
C ARG A 298 -13.03 4.79 0.28
N VAL A 299 -11.98 4.51 1.02
CA VAL A 299 -11.94 3.38 1.94
C VAL A 299 -12.57 3.78 3.26
N ILE A 300 -13.69 3.15 3.62
CA ILE A 300 -14.37 3.36 4.90
C ILE A 300 -13.56 2.71 6.03
N GLY A 301 -12.98 1.54 5.76
CA GLY A 301 -12.15 0.78 6.69
C GLY A 301 -12.29 -0.72 6.53
N ARG A 302 -11.71 -1.48 7.46
CA ARG A 302 -11.85 -2.94 7.49
C ARG A 302 -13.27 -3.35 7.85
N ARG A 303 -13.76 -4.45 7.26
CA ARG A 303 -15.08 -5.05 7.56
C ARG A 303 -15.10 -5.58 9.01
N LYS A 304 -15.41 -4.68 9.96
CA LYS A 304 -15.57 -4.96 11.39
C LYS A 304 -16.90 -4.40 11.86
N PRO A 305 -17.56 -5.04 12.87
CA PRO A 305 -18.86 -4.57 13.36
C PRO A 305 -18.85 -3.08 13.75
N LEU A 306 -17.82 -2.62 14.44
CA LEU A 306 -17.71 -1.22 14.85
C LEU A 306 -17.61 -0.25 13.66
N VAL A 307 -16.88 -0.60 12.61
CA VAL A 307 -16.75 0.23 11.40
C VAL A 307 -18.08 0.28 10.65
N LEU A 308 -18.78 -0.84 10.55
CA LEU A 308 -20.12 -0.91 9.96
C LEU A 308 -21.13 -0.03 10.74
N LEU A 309 -21.10 -0.10 12.06
CA LEU A 309 -21.96 0.73 12.92
C LEU A 309 -21.62 2.22 12.76
N GLU A 310 -20.33 2.59 12.83
CA GLU A 310 -19.86 3.97 12.61
C GLU A 310 -20.35 4.51 11.25
N HIS A 311 -20.21 3.72 10.19
CA HIS A 311 -20.62 4.14 8.85
C HIS A 311 -22.15 4.26 8.72
N ARG A 312 -22.91 3.32 9.26
CA ARG A 312 -24.39 3.39 9.26
C ARG A 312 -24.90 4.61 10.02
N LEU A 313 -24.35 4.90 11.21
CA LEU A 313 -24.68 6.09 11.98
C LEU A 313 -24.31 7.37 11.23
N TYR A 314 -23.13 7.42 10.63
CA TYR A 314 -22.72 8.55 9.78
C TYR A 314 -23.73 8.80 8.66
N ARG A 315 -24.15 7.77 7.94
CA ARG A 315 -25.15 7.89 6.87
C ARG A 315 -26.52 8.31 7.36
N LEU A 316 -26.94 7.82 8.52
CA LEU A 316 -28.21 8.23 9.13
C LEU A 316 -28.21 9.71 9.48
N LEU A 317 -27.11 10.23 10.01
CA LEU A 317 -27.00 11.61 10.48
C LEU A 317 -26.67 12.61 9.36
N PHE A 318 -25.92 12.20 8.34
CA PHE A 318 -25.35 13.09 7.32
C PHE A 318 -25.61 12.63 5.87
N GLY A 319 -26.36 11.58 5.66
CA GLY A 319 -26.59 10.98 4.33
C GLY A 319 -27.34 11.89 3.34
N TRP A 320 -27.89 12.99 3.80
CA TRP A 320 -28.51 14.03 2.97
C TRP A 320 -27.48 15.07 2.45
N VAL A 321 -26.25 15.04 2.96
CA VAL A 321 -25.14 15.96 2.57
C VAL A 321 -24.24 15.32 1.54
N THR A 322 -24.25 13.99 1.41
CA THR A 322 -23.46 13.23 0.45
C THR A 322 -24.27 12.76 -0.74
#